data_27842b327b7b99a7e9d7da8e765ff5c4
#
_entry.id   27842b327b7b99a7e9d7da8e765ff5c4
#
_cell.length_a   1.000
_cell.length_b   1.000
_cell.length_c   1.000
_cell.angle_alpha   90.00
_cell.angle_beta   90.00
_cell.angle_gamma   90.00
#
_symmetry.space_group_name_H-M   'P 1'
#
loop_
_entity.id
_entity.type
_entity.pdbx_description
1 polymer ?
#
loop_
_entity_poly.entity_id
_entity_poly.type
_entity_poly.pdbx_seq_one_letter_code
_entity_poly.pdbx_strand_id
1 'polypeptide(L)'
;QFQKAEKEYKTQMKNSAAFDKKLMEEATAAGGRKYAELCALAYRQALAAHKLVQAPNGDLVFLSKENFSNGSIGTVDLTYPGAPLLLYYNPELVKATMNHIFYYSESGKWAKPFAAHDVGTYPLANGQTYGGDMPVEESGNMVVLAAAIAKVEGNADYAQKHWETLTTWTDYLVENGLDPANQLCTDDFAGHFAHNANLSIKAIMGVASYGYLADMLGKKDVAEKYTQKAKEMAAAWVKMADDGDHYRLTFDK
;
A
#
# COMPACT_ATOMS: atom_id res chain seq x y z
N GLN A 1 3.55 -24.39 22.29
CA GLN A 1 2.78 -24.05 21.09
C GLN A 1 2.03 -25.25 20.51
N PHE A 2 2.69 -26.40 20.25
CA PHE A 2 2.05 -27.59 19.66
C PHE A 2 0.88 -28.13 20.52
N GLN A 3 1.04 -28.22 21.83
CA GLN A 3 -0.03 -28.67 22.73
C GLN A 3 -1.26 -27.74 22.70
N LYS A 4 -1.02 -26.42 22.55
CA LYS A 4 -2.12 -25.45 22.37
C LYS A 4 -2.81 -25.66 21.04
N ALA A 5 -2.06 -25.81 19.96
CA ALA A 5 -2.60 -26.06 18.62
C ALA A 5 -3.44 -27.35 18.58
N GLU A 6 -2.99 -28.43 19.23
CA GLU A 6 -3.74 -29.68 19.32
C GLU A 6 -5.08 -29.52 20.06
N LYS A 7 -5.06 -28.80 21.18
CA LYS A 7 -6.31 -28.53 21.94
C LYS A 7 -7.30 -27.67 21.16
N GLU A 8 -6.81 -26.71 20.39
CA GLU A 8 -7.62 -25.76 19.64
C GLU A 8 -8.01 -26.25 18.23
N TYR A 9 -7.43 -27.35 17.76
CA TYR A 9 -7.57 -27.84 16.38
C TYR A 9 -9.02 -27.90 15.89
N LYS A 10 -9.90 -28.56 16.66
CA LYS A 10 -11.32 -28.70 16.28
C LYS A 10 -12.05 -27.34 16.20
N THR A 11 -11.71 -26.43 17.11
CA THR A 11 -12.27 -25.07 17.12
C THR A 11 -11.78 -24.28 15.91
N GLN A 12 -10.49 -24.35 15.60
CA GLN A 12 -9.91 -23.69 14.45
C GLN A 12 -10.49 -24.21 13.13
N MET A 13 -10.65 -25.53 13.00
CA MET A 13 -11.29 -26.12 11.83
C MET A 13 -12.74 -25.65 11.64
N LYS A 14 -13.50 -25.57 12.74
CA LYS A 14 -14.87 -25.03 12.70
C LYS A 14 -14.92 -23.57 12.30
N ASN A 15 -14.01 -22.74 12.84
CA ASN A 15 -13.93 -21.32 12.53
C ASN A 15 -13.53 -21.10 11.06
N SER A 16 -12.54 -21.84 10.57
CA SER A 16 -12.12 -21.78 9.17
C SER A 16 -13.25 -22.18 8.23
N ALA A 17 -13.96 -23.26 8.51
CA ALA A 17 -15.11 -23.68 7.70
C ALA A 17 -16.25 -22.65 7.69
N ALA A 18 -16.48 -21.98 8.82
CA ALA A 18 -17.47 -20.89 8.91
C ALA A 18 -17.04 -19.66 8.09
N PHE A 19 -15.75 -19.32 8.11
CA PHE A 19 -15.19 -18.24 7.30
C PHE A 19 -15.30 -18.58 5.80
N ASP A 20 -14.89 -19.78 5.38
CA ASP A 20 -14.96 -20.22 4.00
C ASP A 20 -16.39 -20.14 3.46
N LYS A 21 -17.36 -20.61 4.27
CA LYS A 21 -18.78 -20.54 3.93
C LYS A 21 -19.22 -19.10 3.72
N LYS A 22 -18.89 -18.19 4.65
CA LYS A 22 -19.23 -16.76 4.56
C LYS A 22 -18.65 -16.11 3.30
N LEU A 23 -17.36 -16.32 3.03
CA LEU A 23 -16.69 -15.80 1.84
C LEU A 23 -17.39 -16.27 0.57
N MET A 24 -17.70 -17.56 0.46
CA MET A 24 -18.38 -18.13 -0.71
C MET A 24 -19.79 -17.58 -0.89
N GLU A 25 -20.55 -17.39 0.19
CA GLU A 25 -21.90 -16.83 0.15
C GLU A 25 -21.89 -15.37 -0.30
N GLU A 26 -21.04 -14.53 0.30
CA GLU A 26 -20.92 -13.10 -0.03
C GLU A 26 -20.44 -12.90 -1.47
N ALA A 27 -19.40 -13.61 -1.89
CA ALA A 27 -18.87 -13.50 -3.24
C ALA A 27 -19.84 -14.06 -4.29
N THR A 28 -20.61 -15.11 -3.96
CA THR A 28 -21.66 -15.65 -4.85
C THR A 28 -22.78 -14.63 -5.03
N ALA A 29 -23.19 -13.96 -3.96
CA ALA A 29 -24.21 -12.91 -4.03
C ALA A 29 -23.74 -11.70 -4.87
N ALA A 30 -22.45 -11.36 -4.81
CA ALA A 30 -21.87 -10.26 -5.55
C ALA A 30 -21.67 -10.53 -7.06
N GLY A 31 -21.20 -11.73 -7.43
CA GLY A 31 -20.78 -12.00 -8.82
C GLY A 31 -21.06 -13.42 -9.33
N GLY A 32 -21.81 -14.22 -8.58
CA GLY A 32 -22.13 -15.60 -8.94
C GLY A 32 -21.01 -16.59 -8.57
N ARG A 33 -21.30 -17.88 -8.81
CA ARG A 33 -20.45 -18.96 -8.33
C ARG A 33 -19.01 -18.94 -8.86
N LYS A 34 -18.81 -18.67 -10.14
CA LYS A 34 -17.45 -18.59 -10.74
C LYS A 34 -16.61 -17.45 -10.14
N TYR A 35 -17.25 -16.33 -9.87
CA TYR A 35 -16.61 -15.21 -9.16
C TYR A 35 -16.21 -15.60 -7.74
N ALA A 36 -17.09 -16.29 -7.01
CA ALA A 36 -16.80 -16.78 -5.67
C ALA A 36 -15.62 -17.76 -5.63
N GLU A 37 -15.54 -18.68 -6.58
CA GLU A 37 -14.41 -19.62 -6.72
C GLU A 37 -13.09 -18.88 -6.98
N LEU A 38 -13.11 -17.85 -7.83
CA LEU A 38 -11.95 -16.97 -8.08
C LEU A 38 -11.55 -16.20 -6.83
N CYS A 39 -12.50 -15.59 -6.11
CA CYS A 39 -12.24 -14.89 -4.85
C CYS A 39 -11.63 -15.79 -3.78
N ALA A 40 -12.16 -17.01 -3.61
CA ALA A 40 -11.63 -17.97 -2.65
C ALA A 40 -10.19 -18.39 -2.99
N LEU A 41 -9.91 -18.62 -4.28
CA LEU A 41 -8.56 -18.93 -4.76
C LEU A 41 -7.60 -17.75 -4.53
N ALA A 42 -7.99 -16.54 -4.91
CA ALA A 42 -7.20 -15.32 -4.74
C ALA A 42 -6.91 -15.03 -3.26
N TYR A 43 -7.90 -15.15 -2.39
CA TYR A 43 -7.73 -15.01 -0.94
C TYR A 43 -6.68 -15.98 -0.40
N ARG A 44 -6.81 -17.26 -0.74
CA ARG A 44 -5.86 -18.30 -0.32
C ARG A 44 -4.45 -18.03 -0.82
N GLN A 45 -4.29 -17.63 -2.08
CA GLN A 45 -2.99 -17.34 -2.67
C GLN A 45 -2.36 -16.09 -2.05
N ALA A 46 -3.14 -15.03 -1.84
CA ALA A 46 -2.65 -13.82 -1.19
C ALA A 46 -2.09 -14.11 0.21
N LEU A 47 -2.83 -14.86 1.05
CA LEU A 47 -2.32 -15.23 2.38
C LEU A 47 -1.11 -16.15 2.31
N ALA A 48 -1.10 -17.13 1.41
CA ALA A 48 0.01 -18.07 1.25
C ALA A 48 1.30 -17.40 0.74
N ALA A 49 1.18 -16.32 -0.01
CA ALA A 49 2.31 -15.52 -0.49
C ALA A 49 2.98 -14.67 0.59
N HIS A 50 2.42 -14.63 1.80
CA HIS A 50 2.96 -13.84 2.90
C HIS A 50 3.49 -14.71 4.05
N LYS A 51 4.40 -14.12 4.82
CA LYS A 51 4.90 -14.68 6.08
C LYS A 51 4.50 -13.76 7.23
N LEU A 52 3.64 -14.28 8.12
CA LEU A 52 3.27 -13.56 9.35
C LEU A 52 4.32 -13.83 10.44
N VAL A 53 4.88 -12.77 10.98
CA VAL A 53 5.81 -12.80 12.12
C VAL A 53 5.45 -11.71 13.12
N GLN A 54 5.97 -11.81 14.34
CA GLN A 54 5.86 -10.78 15.36
C GLN A 54 7.23 -10.14 15.57
N ALA A 55 7.27 -8.81 15.47
CA ALA A 55 8.46 -8.02 15.76
C ALA A 55 8.76 -8.00 17.27
N PRO A 56 10.00 -7.67 17.69
CA PRO A 56 10.37 -7.62 19.13
C PRO A 56 9.53 -6.63 19.94
N ASN A 57 9.02 -5.58 19.33
CA ASN A 57 8.12 -4.61 19.97
C ASN A 57 6.66 -5.09 20.09
N GLY A 58 6.35 -6.30 19.61
CA GLY A 58 5.02 -6.90 19.65
C GLY A 58 4.16 -6.65 18.42
N ASP A 59 4.55 -5.75 17.53
CA ASP A 59 3.81 -5.46 16.30
C ASP A 59 3.81 -6.67 15.35
N LEU A 60 2.73 -6.86 14.62
CA LEU A 60 2.67 -7.84 13.55
C LEU A 60 3.40 -7.33 12.30
N VAL A 61 4.08 -8.23 11.62
CA VAL A 61 4.71 -7.99 10.32
C VAL A 61 4.28 -9.09 9.37
N PHE A 62 3.68 -8.71 8.24
CA PHE A 62 3.12 -9.62 7.26
C PHE A 62 3.86 -9.43 5.93
N LEU A 63 4.94 -10.19 5.77
CA LEU A 63 5.92 -10.02 4.70
C LEU A 63 5.47 -10.75 3.44
N SER A 64 5.23 -10.04 2.36
CA SER A 64 5.05 -10.63 1.04
C SER A 64 6.36 -11.28 0.56
N LYS A 65 6.23 -12.32 -0.24
CA LYS A 65 7.33 -12.99 -0.93
C LYS A 65 7.06 -12.92 -2.43
N GLU A 66 7.75 -12.07 -3.08
CA GLU A 66 7.69 -11.98 -4.53
C GLU A 66 8.41 -13.19 -5.14
N ASN A 67 7.68 -14.03 -5.87
CA ASN A 67 8.20 -15.34 -6.26
C ASN A 67 8.64 -15.41 -7.73
N PHE A 68 8.25 -14.44 -8.54
CA PHE A 68 8.44 -14.53 -10.00
C PHE A 68 9.43 -13.51 -10.51
N SER A 69 9.27 -12.23 -10.25
CA SER A 69 10.08 -11.19 -10.91
C SER A 69 11.47 -11.03 -10.28
N ASN A 70 11.58 -10.89 -8.96
CA ASN A 70 12.87 -10.57 -8.33
C ASN A 70 13.13 -11.21 -6.96
N GLY A 71 12.15 -11.85 -6.35
CA GLY A 71 12.27 -12.46 -5.04
C GLY A 71 12.27 -11.47 -3.85
N SER A 72 11.84 -10.24 -4.05
CA SER A 72 11.76 -9.21 -3.00
C SER A 72 10.81 -9.60 -1.87
N ILE A 73 11.13 -9.10 -0.67
CA ILE A 73 10.32 -9.27 0.53
C ILE A 73 9.67 -7.95 0.88
N GLY A 74 8.37 -7.98 1.14
CA GLY A 74 7.60 -6.82 1.61
C GLY A 74 7.53 -5.69 0.60
N THR A 75 7.40 -6.04 -0.67
CA THR A 75 7.28 -5.12 -1.80
C THR A 75 6.03 -4.25 -1.67
N VAL A 76 6.19 -2.94 -1.72
CA VAL A 76 5.09 -1.99 -1.45
C VAL A 76 4.08 -1.95 -2.59
N ASP A 77 4.51 -2.01 -3.83
CA ASP A 77 3.62 -2.02 -5.00
C ASP A 77 2.86 -3.35 -5.18
N LEU A 78 3.27 -4.42 -4.50
CA LEU A 78 2.45 -5.62 -4.31
C LEU A 78 1.45 -5.48 -3.15
N THR A 79 1.85 -4.79 -2.07
CA THR A 79 0.96 -4.52 -0.92
C THR A 79 -0.24 -3.67 -1.34
N TYR A 80 -0.03 -2.64 -2.15
CA TYR A 80 -1.07 -1.70 -2.54
C TYR A 80 -2.25 -2.37 -3.26
N PRO A 81 -2.10 -3.14 -4.35
CA PRO A 81 -3.22 -3.81 -5.00
C PRO A 81 -3.82 -4.95 -4.18
N GLY A 82 -3.07 -5.55 -3.25
CA GLY A 82 -3.55 -6.58 -2.33
C GLY A 82 -4.33 -6.04 -1.12
N ALA A 83 -4.16 -4.77 -0.79
CA ALA A 83 -4.71 -4.17 0.42
C ALA A 83 -6.25 -4.17 0.51
N PRO A 84 -7.06 -4.01 -0.56
CA PRO A 84 -8.51 -4.06 -0.45
C PRO A 84 -9.04 -5.35 0.17
N LEU A 85 -8.43 -6.49 -0.15
CA LEU A 85 -8.75 -7.78 0.47
C LEU A 85 -8.53 -7.74 1.99
N LEU A 86 -7.39 -7.23 2.41
CA LEU A 86 -7.00 -7.18 3.82
C LEU A 86 -7.81 -6.11 4.58
N LEU A 87 -8.06 -4.95 3.97
CA LEU A 87 -8.92 -3.91 4.56
C LEU A 87 -10.33 -4.43 4.84
N TYR A 88 -10.87 -5.25 3.95
CA TYR A 88 -12.21 -5.80 4.11
C TYR A 88 -12.29 -6.83 5.24
N TYR A 89 -11.33 -7.74 5.34
CA TYR A 89 -11.39 -8.84 6.30
C TYR A 89 -10.64 -8.57 7.61
N ASN A 90 -9.48 -7.89 7.56
CA ASN A 90 -8.65 -7.64 8.72
C ASN A 90 -7.67 -6.47 8.50
N PRO A 91 -8.04 -5.22 8.84
CA PRO A 91 -7.17 -4.04 8.67
C PRO A 91 -5.82 -4.15 9.39
N GLU A 92 -5.73 -4.93 10.49
CA GLU A 92 -4.46 -5.16 11.18
C GLU A 92 -3.40 -5.84 10.28
N LEU A 93 -3.84 -6.65 9.32
CA LEU A 93 -2.91 -7.23 8.35
C LEU A 93 -2.40 -6.21 7.34
N VAL A 94 -3.17 -5.17 7.02
CA VAL A 94 -2.66 -4.06 6.18
C VAL A 94 -1.56 -3.31 6.91
N LYS A 95 -1.76 -2.95 8.19
CA LYS A 95 -0.70 -2.36 9.02
C LYS A 95 0.54 -3.26 9.06
N ALA A 96 0.33 -4.56 9.21
CA ALA A 96 1.40 -5.54 9.25
C ALA A 96 2.19 -5.63 7.92
N THR A 97 1.54 -5.37 6.76
CA THR A 97 2.23 -5.27 5.47
C THR A 97 2.96 -3.94 5.25
N MET A 98 2.77 -2.96 6.13
CA MET A 98 3.41 -1.63 6.05
C MET A 98 4.51 -1.45 7.13
N ASN A 99 4.38 -2.11 8.27
CA ASN A 99 5.24 -1.90 9.43
C ASN A 99 6.74 -2.05 9.11
N HIS A 100 7.11 -3.03 8.30
CA HIS A 100 8.53 -3.26 7.95
C HIS A 100 9.13 -2.13 7.10
N ILE A 101 8.34 -1.48 6.26
CA ILE A 101 8.76 -0.30 5.47
C ILE A 101 8.98 0.91 6.40
N PHE A 102 8.05 1.15 7.33
CA PHE A 102 8.24 2.20 8.34
C PHE A 102 9.48 1.94 9.19
N TYR A 103 9.65 0.71 9.73
CA TYR A 103 10.83 0.37 10.53
C TYR A 103 12.14 0.56 9.77
N TYR A 104 12.17 0.17 8.50
CA TYR A 104 13.36 0.36 7.67
C TYR A 104 13.64 1.85 7.45
N SER A 105 12.62 2.64 7.12
CA SER A 105 12.75 4.09 6.91
C SER A 105 13.13 4.85 8.18
N GLU A 106 12.59 4.45 9.34
CA GLU A 106 12.82 5.10 10.63
C GLU A 106 14.09 4.61 11.35
N SER A 107 14.74 3.56 10.85
CA SER A 107 15.95 2.97 11.45
C SER A 107 17.23 3.77 11.21
N GLY A 108 17.21 4.78 10.34
CA GLY A 108 18.38 5.51 9.84
C GLY A 108 19.19 4.77 8.77
N LYS A 109 18.80 3.53 8.39
CA LYS A 109 19.45 2.78 7.29
C LYS A 109 18.94 3.20 5.91
N TRP A 110 17.75 3.74 5.85
CA TRP A 110 17.17 4.34 4.65
C TRP A 110 17.21 5.86 4.76
N ALA A 111 18.12 6.49 4.02
CA ALA A 111 18.36 7.94 4.11
C ALA A 111 17.65 8.74 3.00
N LYS A 112 16.86 8.08 2.14
CA LYS A 112 16.17 8.75 1.02
C LYS A 112 14.83 9.34 1.50
N PRO A 113 14.36 10.46 0.90
CA PRO A 113 13.15 11.17 1.34
C PRO A 113 11.84 10.55 0.84
N PHE A 114 11.87 9.31 0.39
CA PHE A 114 10.74 8.56 -0.14
C PHE A 114 10.73 7.12 0.38
N ALA A 115 9.61 6.42 0.21
CA ALA A 115 9.46 5.06 0.68
C ALA A 115 10.33 4.07 -0.11
N ALA A 116 10.88 3.08 0.57
CA ALA A 116 11.61 1.98 -0.05
C ALA A 116 10.65 1.06 -0.82
N HIS A 117 11.14 0.44 -1.91
CA HIS A 117 10.39 -0.53 -2.67
C HIS A 117 10.18 -1.84 -1.90
N ASP A 118 11.21 -2.34 -1.22
CA ASP A 118 11.21 -3.60 -0.49
C ASP A 118 12.15 -3.55 0.72
N VAL A 119 12.25 -4.63 1.47
CA VAL A 119 13.18 -4.75 2.61
C VAL A 119 14.20 -5.86 2.46
N GLY A 120 14.36 -6.42 1.28
CA GLY A 120 15.38 -7.44 1.01
C GLY A 120 14.94 -8.51 0.01
N THR A 121 15.80 -9.48 -0.21
CA THR A 121 15.51 -10.68 -1.01
C THR A 121 15.38 -11.89 -0.11
N TYR A 122 14.33 -12.67 -0.32
CA TYR A 122 14.07 -13.89 0.47
C TYR A 122 15.31 -14.80 0.56
N PRO A 123 15.69 -15.30 1.74
CA PRO A 123 14.98 -15.19 3.03
C PRO A 123 15.44 -14.04 3.96
N LEU A 124 16.23 -13.09 3.48
CA LEU A 124 16.86 -12.06 4.30
C LEU A 124 16.20 -10.69 4.10
N ALA A 125 15.44 -10.22 5.12
CA ALA A 125 14.87 -8.88 5.15
C ALA A 125 15.87 -7.89 5.79
N ASN A 126 16.92 -7.52 5.08
CA ASN A 126 18.05 -6.72 5.56
C ASN A 126 18.28 -5.38 4.83
N GLY A 127 17.31 -4.93 4.07
CA GLY A 127 17.33 -3.67 3.32
C GLY A 127 16.98 -3.86 1.85
N GLN A 128 16.53 -2.79 1.19
CA GLN A 128 16.09 -2.82 -0.20
C GLN A 128 17.13 -3.46 -1.12
N THR A 129 16.67 -4.37 -1.96
CA THR A 129 17.48 -5.05 -2.98
C THR A 129 17.09 -4.69 -4.41
N TYR A 130 15.93 -4.08 -4.62
CA TYR A 130 15.55 -3.56 -5.92
C TYR A 130 16.52 -2.47 -6.39
N GLY A 131 17.10 -2.64 -7.57
CA GLY A 131 18.17 -1.78 -8.08
C GLY A 131 17.72 -0.41 -8.58
N GLY A 132 16.42 -0.24 -8.86
CA GLY A 132 15.79 1.02 -9.21
C GLY A 132 14.85 1.46 -8.10
N ASP A 133 14.82 2.75 -7.76
CA ASP A 133 13.80 3.27 -6.86
C ASP A 133 12.48 3.50 -7.63
N MET A 134 11.36 3.40 -6.91
CA MET A 134 10.03 3.78 -7.39
C MET A 134 9.44 4.87 -6.46
N PRO A 135 10.08 6.04 -6.38
CA PRO A 135 9.86 6.98 -5.27
C PRO A 135 8.45 7.55 -5.21
N VAL A 136 7.84 7.87 -6.35
CA VAL A 136 6.48 8.41 -6.41
C VAL A 136 5.46 7.30 -6.17
N GLU A 137 5.66 6.13 -6.78
CA GLU A 137 4.78 4.98 -6.61
C GLU A 137 4.70 4.56 -5.14
N GLU A 138 5.85 4.29 -4.51
CA GLU A 138 5.87 3.69 -3.18
C GLU A 138 5.46 4.68 -2.08
N SER A 139 5.90 5.93 -2.20
CA SER A 139 5.46 6.97 -1.27
C SER A 139 3.96 7.21 -1.37
N GLY A 140 3.43 7.29 -2.59
CA GLY A 140 1.99 7.41 -2.82
C GLY A 140 1.21 6.24 -2.25
N ASN A 141 1.66 5.01 -2.51
CA ASN A 141 1.05 3.79 -1.99
C ASN A 141 0.96 3.81 -0.46
N MET A 142 2.06 4.11 0.22
CA MET A 142 2.13 4.10 1.68
C MET A 142 1.22 5.16 2.31
N VAL A 143 1.18 6.38 1.77
CA VAL A 143 0.32 7.46 2.31
C VAL A 143 -1.16 7.16 2.06
N VAL A 144 -1.52 6.67 0.87
CA VAL A 144 -2.91 6.28 0.54
C VAL A 144 -3.38 5.12 1.42
N LEU A 145 -2.53 4.11 1.65
CA LEU A 145 -2.88 2.98 2.53
C LEU A 145 -3.05 3.41 3.98
N ALA A 146 -2.21 4.31 4.49
CA ALA A 146 -2.38 4.87 5.84
C ALA A 146 -3.74 5.58 5.99
N ALA A 147 -4.16 6.34 4.97
CA ALA A 147 -5.47 6.98 4.97
C ALA A 147 -6.63 5.99 4.84
N ALA A 148 -6.46 4.92 4.05
CA ALA A 148 -7.46 3.86 3.93
C ALA A 148 -7.66 3.12 5.27
N ILE A 149 -6.59 2.82 5.99
CA ILE A 149 -6.66 2.27 7.36
C ILE A 149 -7.43 3.22 8.27
N ALA A 150 -7.05 4.50 8.30
CA ALA A 150 -7.71 5.49 9.14
C ALA A 150 -9.21 5.63 8.82
N LYS A 151 -9.58 5.55 7.54
CA LYS A 151 -10.98 5.56 7.09
C LYS A 151 -11.78 4.37 7.63
N VAL A 152 -11.20 3.17 7.56
CA VAL A 152 -11.86 1.93 8.00
C VAL A 152 -11.97 1.88 9.53
N GLU A 153 -10.94 2.32 10.24
CA GLU A 153 -10.91 2.29 11.71
C GLU A 153 -11.62 3.48 12.37
N GLY A 154 -11.89 4.54 11.61
CA GLY A 154 -12.50 5.77 12.13
C GLY A 154 -11.56 6.61 13.01
N ASN A 155 -10.27 6.32 13.00
CA ASN A 155 -9.22 7.09 13.68
C ASN A 155 -7.92 7.05 12.89
N ALA A 156 -7.00 8.00 13.16
CA ALA A 156 -5.71 8.09 12.47
C ALA A 156 -4.50 7.73 13.38
N ASP A 157 -4.70 6.91 14.41
CA ASP A 157 -3.68 6.59 15.41
C ASP A 157 -2.45 5.89 14.77
N TYR A 158 -2.70 5.03 13.79
CA TYR A 158 -1.61 4.39 13.04
C TYR A 158 -0.78 5.41 12.27
N ALA A 159 -1.40 6.33 11.57
CA ALA A 159 -0.70 7.40 10.87
C ALA A 159 0.02 8.36 11.82
N GLN A 160 -0.57 8.64 13.00
CA GLN A 160 0.07 9.47 14.02
C GLN A 160 1.39 8.88 14.51
N LYS A 161 1.47 7.56 14.64
CA LYS A 161 2.70 6.84 15.03
C LYS A 161 3.87 7.09 14.05
N HIS A 162 3.57 7.26 12.76
CA HIS A 162 4.54 7.42 11.68
C HIS A 162 4.47 8.79 11.01
N TRP A 163 4.00 9.81 11.75
CA TRP A 163 3.64 11.10 11.17
C TRP A 163 4.80 11.79 10.46
N GLU A 164 6.00 11.80 11.04
CA GLU A 164 7.18 12.44 10.47
C GLU A 164 7.61 11.79 9.15
N THR A 165 7.58 10.47 9.10
CA THR A 165 7.88 9.69 7.90
C THR A 165 6.85 9.96 6.79
N LEU A 166 5.56 9.95 7.13
CA LEU A 166 4.49 10.29 6.18
C LEU A 166 4.60 11.73 5.68
N THR A 167 5.02 12.67 6.53
CA THR A 167 5.28 14.07 6.14
C THR A 167 6.40 14.13 5.11
N THR A 168 7.54 13.48 5.39
CA THR A 168 8.70 13.44 4.49
C THR A 168 8.33 12.88 3.11
N TRP A 169 7.59 11.77 3.07
CA TRP A 169 7.16 11.17 1.81
C TRP A 169 6.16 12.05 1.06
N THR A 170 5.25 12.71 1.79
CA THR A 170 4.28 13.62 1.17
C THR A 170 4.94 14.88 0.61
N ASP A 171 5.92 15.45 1.29
CA ASP A 171 6.68 16.58 0.78
C ASP A 171 7.43 16.19 -0.50
N TYR A 172 8.01 14.99 -0.54
CA TYR A 172 8.61 14.44 -1.76
C TYR A 172 7.59 14.35 -2.92
N LEU A 173 6.36 13.86 -2.63
CA LEU A 173 5.30 13.80 -3.64
C LEU A 173 4.87 15.18 -4.14
N VAL A 174 4.84 16.19 -3.27
CA VAL A 174 4.53 17.58 -3.65
C VAL A 174 5.59 18.15 -4.61
N GLU A 175 6.87 17.85 -4.36
CA GLU A 175 7.99 18.37 -5.14
C GLU A 175 8.20 17.62 -6.46
N ASN A 176 8.02 16.29 -6.47
CA ASN A 176 8.45 15.42 -7.57
C ASN A 176 7.31 14.64 -8.25
N GLY A 177 6.08 14.72 -7.73
CA GLY A 177 5.03 13.82 -8.14
C GLY A 177 4.11 14.35 -9.25
N LEU A 178 4.03 15.66 -9.49
CA LEU A 178 3.14 16.20 -10.54
C LEU A 178 3.64 15.85 -11.95
N ASP A 179 4.94 15.94 -12.16
CA ASP A 179 5.60 15.54 -13.43
C ASP A 179 6.77 14.62 -13.09
N PRO A 180 6.50 13.30 -12.90
CA PRO A 180 7.48 12.39 -12.34
C PRO A 180 8.63 12.10 -13.31
N ALA A 181 9.84 12.01 -12.74
CA ALA A 181 11.02 11.54 -13.46
C ALA A 181 10.87 10.07 -13.87
N ASN A 182 11.79 9.60 -14.74
CA ASN A 182 11.82 8.23 -15.23
C ASN A 182 11.92 7.21 -14.09
N GLN A 183 10.89 6.42 -13.90
CA GLN A 183 10.79 5.35 -12.92
C GLN A 183 9.73 4.33 -13.34
N LEU A 184 9.71 3.17 -12.69
CA LEU A 184 8.67 2.18 -12.85
C LEU A 184 7.44 2.55 -11.99
N CYS A 185 6.30 1.96 -12.31
CA CYS A 185 5.08 1.98 -11.49
C CYS A 185 4.51 0.56 -11.37
N THR A 186 3.52 0.36 -10.51
CA THR A 186 2.84 -0.95 -10.36
C THR A 186 2.29 -1.47 -11.69
N ASP A 187 1.81 -0.58 -12.53
CA ASP A 187 1.36 -0.87 -13.90
C ASP A 187 2.54 -0.78 -14.88
N ASP A 188 3.39 -1.79 -14.86
CA ASP A 188 4.73 -1.76 -15.44
C ASP A 188 4.86 -2.37 -16.83
N PHE A 189 3.80 -2.90 -17.41
CA PHE A 189 3.89 -3.55 -18.73
C PHE A 189 4.27 -2.60 -19.86
N ALA A 190 4.12 -1.29 -19.70
CA ALA A 190 4.64 -0.29 -20.62
C ALA A 190 6.11 0.07 -20.37
N GLY A 191 6.70 -0.38 -19.25
CA GLY A 191 8.10 -0.16 -18.87
C GLY A 191 8.33 1.14 -18.10
N HIS A 192 9.60 1.53 -17.98
CA HIS A 192 10.05 2.75 -17.33
C HIS A 192 9.90 3.96 -18.24
N PHE A 193 9.23 5.01 -17.81
CA PHE A 193 9.22 6.30 -18.51
C PHE A 193 8.96 7.48 -17.56
N ALA A 194 9.48 8.64 -17.96
CA ALA A 194 9.17 9.91 -17.30
C ALA A 194 7.80 10.44 -17.71
N HIS A 195 7.36 11.49 -17.05
CA HIS A 195 6.12 12.20 -17.40
C HIS A 195 4.86 11.34 -17.30
N ASN A 196 4.89 10.30 -16.47
CA ASN A 196 3.83 9.30 -16.33
C ASN A 196 2.59 9.88 -15.66
N ALA A 197 1.49 9.94 -16.42
CA ALA A 197 0.22 10.51 -15.94
C ALA A 197 -0.39 9.70 -14.78
N ASN A 198 -0.24 8.36 -14.77
CA ASN A 198 -0.73 7.52 -13.68
C ASN A 198 0.04 7.75 -12.37
N LEU A 199 1.39 7.85 -12.42
CA LEU A 199 2.20 8.19 -11.26
C LEU A 199 1.85 9.57 -10.69
N SER A 200 1.57 10.53 -11.58
CA SER A 200 1.11 11.86 -11.15
C SER A 200 -0.21 11.79 -10.36
N ILE A 201 -1.19 10.97 -10.82
CA ILE A 201 -2.42 10.73 -10.04
C ILE A 201 -2.11 10.08 -8.69
N LYS A 202 -1.19 9.13 -8.64
CA LYS A 202 -0.75 8.50 -7.39
C LYS A 202 -0.23 9.54 -6.39
N ALA A 203 0.62 10.45 -6.86
CA ALA A 203 1.13 11.54 -6.03
C ALA A 203 0.01 12.46 -5.52
N ILE A 204 -0.90 12.88 -6.41
CA ILE A 204 -2.05 13.72 -6.05
C ILE A 204 -2.90 13.04 -4.96
N MET A 205 -3.19 11.75 -5.14
CA MET A 205 -3.94 10.97 -4.15
C MET A 205 -3.18 10.82 -2.83
N GLY A 206 -1.87 10.64 -2.87
CA GLY A 206 -1.02 10.63 -1.66
C GLY A 206 -1.09 11.96 -0.90
N VAL A 207 -0.92 13.07 -1.59
CA VAL A 207 -0.99 14.43 -0.98
C VAL A 207 -2.39 14.71 -0.40
N ALA A 208 -3.47 14.35 -1.12
CA ALA A 208 -4.83 14.47 -0.62
C ALA A 208 -5.09 13.59 0.61
N SER A 209 -4.57 12.36 0.60
CA SER A 209 -4.67 11.41 1.71
C SER A 209 -3.97 11.93 2.98
N TYR A 210 -2.80 12.55 2.84
CA TYR A 210 -2.11 13.18 3.96
C TYR A 210 -2.91 14.35 4.54
N GLY A 211 -3.50 15.20 3.69
CA GLY A 211 -4.41 16.24 4.13
C GLY A 211 -5.61 15.71 4.90
N TYR A 212 -6.19 14.59 4.45
CA TYR A 212 -7.28 13.89 5.14
C TYR A 212 -6.83 13.35 6.53
N LEU A 213 -5.66 12.72 6.60
CA LEU A 213 -5.09 12.25 7.86
C LEU A 213 -4.82 13.40 8.84
N ALA A 214 -4.30 14.52 8.35
CA ALA A 214 -4.08 15.72 9.14
C ALA A 214 -5.40 16.27 9.74
N ASP A 215 -6.48 16.27 8.96
CA ASP A 215 -7.80 16.69 9.44
C ASP A 215 -8.32 15.76 10.56
N MET A 216 -8.21 14.45 10.39
CA MET A 216 -8.57 13.47 11.42
C MET A 216 -7.77 13.64 12.72
N LEU A 217 -6.51 14.07 12.62
CA LEU A 217 -5.62 14.35 13.76
C LEU A 217 -5.80 15.76 14.36
N GLY A 218 -6.74 16.54 13.84
CA GLY A 218 -6.99 17.91 14.30
C GLY A 218 -5.92 18.92 13.89
N LYS A 219 -5.02 18.59 12.96
CA LYS A 219 -3.95 19.44 12.44
C LYS A 219 -4.49 20.32 11.29
N LYS A 220 -5.37 21.27 11.61
CA LYS A 220 -6.17 22.01 10.64
C LYS A 220 -5.37 22.76 9.57
N ASP A 221 -4.31 23.49 9.97
CA ASP A 221 -3.47 24.25 9.02
C ASP A 221 -2.76 23.32 8.04
N VAL A 222 -2.29 22.16 8.52
CA VAL A 222 -1.67 21.11 7.69
C VAL A 222 -2.70 20.51 6.73
N ALA A 223 -3.88 20.20 7.23
CA ALA A 223 -4.97 19.64 6.43
C ALA A 223 -5.37 20.58 5.28
N GLU A 224 -5.54 21.88 5.58
CA GLU A 224 -5.87 22.90 4.58
C GLU A 224 -4.77 23.01 3.53
N LYS A 225 -3.50 23.15 3.97
CA LYS A 225 -2.32 23.27 3.09
C LYS A 225 -2.25 22.13 2.06
N TYR A 226 -2.28 20.89 2.52
CA TYR A 226 -2.09 19.73 1.61
C TYR A 226 -3.35 19.40 0.80
N THR A 227 -4.54 19.63 1.34
CA THR A 227 -5.78 19.50 0.57
C THR A 227 -5.83 20.52 -0.57
N GLN A 228 -5.45 21.78 -0.30
CA GLN A 228 -5.39 22.80 -1.34
C GLN A 228 -4.32 22.48 -2.38
N LYS A 229 -3.13 22.01 -1.94
CA LYS A 229 -2.06 21.58 -2.84
C LYS A 229 -2.48 20.43 -3.76
N ALA A 230 -3.17 19.41 -3.23
CA ALA A 230 -3.69 18.32 -4.03
C ALA A 230 -4.70 18.79 -5.10
N LYS A 231 -5.58 19.75 -4.77
CA LYS A 231 -6.51 20.36 -5.73
C LYS A 231 -5.78 21.12 -6.84
N GLU A 232 -4.74 21.86 -6.51
CA GLU A 232 -3.91 22.57 -7.49
C GLU A 232 -3.19 21.58 -8.42
N MET A 233 -2.60 20.53 -7.86
CA MET A 233 -1.96 19.48 -8.64
C MET A 233 -2.98 18.77 -9.56
N ALA A 234 -4.17 18.44 -9.08
CA ALA A 234 -5.23 17.84 -9.88
C ALA A 234 -5.68 18.75 -11.05
N ALA A 235 -5.84 20.05 -10.80
CA ALA A 235 -6.19 21.02 -11.83
C ALA A 235 -5.08 21.18 -12.89
N ALA A 236 -3.81 21.09 -12.48
CA ALA A 236 -2.67 21.09 -13.40
C ALA A 236 -2.64 19.78 -14.21
N TRP A 237 -2.83 18.64 -13.56
CA TRP A 237 -2.84 17.32 -14.20
C TRP A 237 -3.86 17.23 -15.35
N VAL A 238 -5.10 17.69 -15.12
CA VAL A 238 -6.15 17.69 -16.16
C VAL A 238 -5.67 18.42 -17.42
N LYS A 239 -4.97 19.55 -17.26
CA LYS A 239 -4.45 20.31 -18.41
C LYS A 239 -3.26 19.63 -19.09
N MET A 240 -2.41 18.96 -18.30
CA MET A 240 -1.21 18.30 -18.82
C MET A 240 -1.55 16.99 -19.54
N ALA A 241 -2.55 16.26 -19.05
CA ALA A 241 -2.95 14.96 -19.57
C ALA A 241 -4.02 15.04 -20.67
N ASP A 242 -4.66 16.19 -20.89
CA ASP A 242 -5.75 16.35 -21.84
C ASP A 242 -5.30 16.05 -23.28
N ASP A 243 -6.05 15.18 -23.97
CA ASP A 243 -5.86 14.83 -25.37
C ASP A 243 -7.22 14.72 -26.11
N GLY A 244 -8.15 15.57 -25.74
CA GLY A 244 -9.47 15.72 -26.36
C GLY A 244 -10.51 14.76 -25.77
N ASP A 245 -10.66 13.56 -26.32
CA ASP A 245 -11.63 12.56 -25.86
C ASP A 245 -11.06 11.53 -24.86
N HIS A 246 -9.76 11.63 -24.53
CA HIS A 246 -9.06 10.77 -23.58
C HIS A 246 -7.94 11.53 -22.87
N TYR A 247 -7.25 10.85 -21.94
CA TYR A 247 -6.03 11.34 -21.29
C TYR A 247 -4.80 10.58 -21.78
N ARG A 248 -3.68 11.29 -21.85
CA ARG A 248 -2.39 10.75 -22.28
C ARG A 248 -1.82 9.78 -21.27
N LEU A 249 -1.01 8.84 -21.75
CA LEU A 249 -0.19 7.97 -20.89
C LEU A 249 0.98 8.75 -20.26
N THR A 250 1.59 9.65 -21.05
CA THR A 250 2.67 10.56 -20.61
C THR A 250 2.38 11.98 -21.08
N PHE A 251 2.85 12.99 -20.31
CA PHE A 251 2.57 14.40 -20.61
C PHE A 251 3.30 14.96 -21.83
N ASP A 252 4.33 14.28 -22.31
CA ASP A 252 5.19 14.71 -23.40
C ASP A 252 4.84 14.07 -24.77
N LYS A 253 3.81 13.23 -24.84
CA LYS A 253 3.45 12.49 -26.09
C LYS A 253 1.98 12.55 -26.37
#